data_91de60c531e929b9b30afe644bf6e087
#
_entry.id   91de60c531e929b9b30afe644bf6e087
#
_cell.length_a   1.000
_cell.length_b   1.000
_cell.length_c   1.000
_cell.angle_alpha   90.00
_cell.angle_beta   90.00
_cell.angle_gamma   90.00
#
_symmetry.space_group_name_H-M   'P 1'
#
loop_
_entity.id
_entity.type
_entity.pdbx_description
1 polymer ?
#
loop_
_entity_poly.entity_id
_entity_poly.type
_entity_poly.pdbx_seq_one_letter_code
_entity_poly.pdbx_strand_id
1 'polypeptide(L)' 'NRTHENDTGSPEVQIAILSARIAELTEHLKVHIHDNHSRRGLYKMIGKRRKLLDYLMAKDIERYRAIIAKLGIRK' A
#
# COMPACT_ATOMS: atom_id res chain seq x y z
N ASN A 1 9.32 11.50 -13.61
CA ASN A 1 9.54 11.44 -13.81
C ASN A 1 9.60 11.33 -13.87
N ARG A 2 9.82 11.18 -13.82
CA ARG A 2 10.33 11.05 -13.92
C ARG A 2 10.46 10.52 -13.85
N THR A 3 10.90 10.61 -13.68
CA THR A 3 11.32 10.21 -13.59
C THR A 3 11.26 10.22 -13.08
N HIS A 4 11.54 10.09 -12.76
CA HIS A 4 11.70 10.10 -12.30
C HIS A 4 11.18 9.79 -11.76
N GLU A 5 11.11 9.74 -11.75
CA GLU A 5 10.83 9.45 -11.35
C GLU A 5 10.61 8.79 -11.03
N ASN A 6 10.95 8.34 -11.16
CA ASN A 6 11.02 7.76 -11.03
C ASN A 6 10.85 6.69 -10.45
N ASP A 7 11.25 6.14 -10.43
CA ASP A 7 11.52 5.07 -9.56
C ASP A 7 10.34 4.73 -8.72
N THR A 8 9.57 5.65 -8.41
CA THR A 8 8.31 5.45 -7.74
C THR A 8 7.27 4.87 -8.66
N GLY A 9 7.68 4.55 -9.88
CA GLY A 9 6.80 3.94 -10.84
C GLY A 9 6.60 2.44 -10.64
N SER A 10 7.48 1.80 -9.88
CA SER A 10 7.35 0.37 -9.63
C SER A 10 6.17 0.06 -8.73
N PRO A 11 5.32 -0.93 -9.10
CA PRO A 11 4.22 -1.32 -8.22
C PRO A 11 4.70 -1.76 -6.84
N GLU A 12 5.83 -2.46 -6.78
CA GLU A 12 6.37 -2.91 -5.49
C GLU A 12 6.73 -1.74 -4.60
N VAL A 13 7.35 -0.71 -5.15
CA VAL A 13 7.72 0.47 -4.36
C VAL A 13 6.47 1.17 -3.84
N GLN A 14 5.46 1.33 -4.70
CA GLN A 14 4.22 1.96 -4.29
C GLN A 14 3.50 1.16 -3.21
N ILE A 15 3.49 -0.16 -3.34
CA ILE A 15 2.87 -1.02 -2.34
C ILE A 15 3.59 -0.88 -1.00
N ALA A 16 4.93 -0.82 -1.02
CA ALA A 16 5.71 -0.67 0.20
C ALA A 16 5.43 0.66 0.88
N ILE A 17 5.37 1.74 0.11
CA ILE A 17 5.08 3.07 0.65
C ILE A 17 3.68 3.10 1.25
N LEU A 18 2.69 2.58 0.54
CA LEU A 18 1.32 2.55 1.03
C LEU A 18 1.21 1.70 2.30
N SER A 19 1.92 0.58 2.35
CA SER A 19 1.89 -0.29 3.53
C SER A 19 2.45 0.42 4.76
N ALA A 20 3.53 1.18 4.60
CA ALA A 20 4.09 1.96 5.70
C ALA A 20 3.11 3.03 6.17
N ARG A 21 2.47 3.73 5.25
CA ARG A 21 1.51 4.77 5.60
C ARG A 21 0.26 4.18 6.25
N ILE A 22 -0.20 3.04 5.77
CA ILE A 22 -1.34 2.35 6.36
C ILE A 22 -1.03 1.98 7.81
N ALA A 23 0.17 1.47 8.07
CA ALA A 23 0.57 1.12 9.42
C ALA A 23 0.59 2.33 10.34
N GLU A 24 1.18 3.44 9.87
CA GLU A 24 1.23 4.67 10.64
C GLU A 24 -0.16 5.18 10.99
N LEU A 25 -1.03 5.20 9.99
CA LEU A 25 -2.37 5.74 10.18
C LEU A 25 -3.22 4.83 11.04
N THR A 26 -3.01 3.52 10.95
CA THR A 26 -3.68 2.56 11.81
C THR A 26 -3.33 2.82 13.28
N GLU A 27 -2.04 3.08 13.57
CA GLU A 27 -1.62 3.40 14.92
C GLU A 27 -2.22 4.73 15.39
N HIS A 28 -2.25 5.73 14.50
CA HIS A 28 -2.85 7.01 14.82
C HIS A 28 -4.31 6.84 15.23
N LEU A 29 -5.05 6.01 14.52
CA LEU A 29 -6.47 5.83 14.77
C LEU A 29 -6.78 5.03 16.04
N LYS A 30 -5.80 4.31 16.58
CA LYS A 30 -5.97 3.66 17.88
C LYS A 30 -6.10 4.67 19.00
N VAL A 31 -5.44 5.82 18.85
CA VAL A 31 -5.49 6.90 19.84
C VAL A 31 -6.60 7.90 19.49
N HIS A 32 -6.70 8.26 18.22
CA HIS A 32 -7.65 9.26 17.75
C HIS A 32 -8.82 8.57 17.04
N ILE A 33 -9.63 7.85 17.82
CA ILE A 33 -10.65 6.96 17.26
C ILE A 33 -11.77 7.70 16.54
N HIS A 34 -11.94 8.99 16.81
CA HIS A 34 -12.99 9.78 16.16
C HIS A 34 -12.47 10.63 14.99
N ASP A 35 -11.24 10.40 14.57
CA ASP A 35 -10.67 11.13 13.44
C ASP A 35 -11.16 10.50 12.13
N ASN A 36 -12.36 10.91 11.72
CA ASN A 36 -13.00 10.32 10.55
C ASN A 36 -12.30 10.70 9.24
N HIS A 37 -11.65 11.85 9.23
CA HIS A 37 -10.91 12.28 8.05
C HIS A 37 -9.74 11.33 7.79
N SER A 38 -8.98 11.01 8.83
CA SER A 38 -7.85 10.07 8.71
C SER A 38 -8.34 8.66 8.39
N ARG A 39 -9.48 8.26 8.96
CA ARG A 39 -10.05 6.94 8.67
C ARG A 39 -10.41 6.81 7.20
N ARG A 40 -10.98 7.86 6.62
CA ARG A 40 -11.30 7.87 5.19
C ARG A 40 -10.04 7.76 4.35
N GLY A 41 -8.99 8.49 4.74
CA GLY A 41 -7.70 8.40 4.07
C GLY A 41 -7.11 7.00 4.13
N LEU A 42 -7.25 6.35 5.29
CA LEU A 42 -6.77 4.98 5.47
C LEU A 42 -7.46 4.03 4.49
N TYR A 43 -8.78 4.13 4.38
CA TYR A 43 -9.52 3.24 3.48
C TYR A 43 -9.16 3.47 2.02
N LYS A 44 -8.88 4.72 1.64
CA LYS A 44 -8.44 5.02 0.28
C LYS A 44 -7.09 4.37 -0.02
N MET A 45 -6.17 4.40 0.94
CA MET A 45 -4.86 3.79 0.76
C MET A 45 -4.96 2.27 0.69
N ILE A 46 -5.82 1.68 1.51
CA ILE A 46 -6.03 0.23 1.46
C ILE A 46 -6.57 -0.18 0.10
N GLY A 47 -7.54 0.57 -0.43
CA GLY A 47 -8.11 0.29 -1.74
C GLY A 47 -7.08 0.43 -2.86
N LYS A 48 -6.25 1.47 -2.78
CA LYS A 48 -5.20 1.68 -3.78
C LYS A 48 -4.17 0.55 -3.74
N ARG A 49 -3.78 0.14 -2.53
CA ARG A 49 -2.83 -0.96 -2.38
C ARG A 49 -3.39 -2.25 -2.97
N ARG A 50 -4.68 -2.52 -2.74
CA ARG A 50 -5.32 -3.71 -3.28
C ARG A 50 -5.28 -3.71 -4.81
N LYS A 51 -5.56 -2.56 -5.43
CA LYS A 51 -5.53 -2.46 -6.89
C LYS A 51 -4.13 -2.74 -7.42
N LEU A 52 -3.10 -2.22 -6.75
CA LEU A 52 -1.73 -2.47 -7.16
C LEU A 52 -1.36 -3.94 -7.00
N LEU A 53 -1.82 -4.58 -5.93
CA LEU A 53 -1.57 -6.01 -5.73
C LEU A 53 -2.28 -6.85 -6.78
N ASP A 54 -3.51 -6.51 -7.11
CA ASP A 54 -4.25 -7.22 -8.15
C ASP A 54 -3.57 -7.08 -9.50
N TYR A 55 -3.10 -5.87 -9.80
CA TYR A 55 -2.37 -5.61 -11.04
C TYR A 55 -1.11 -6.48 -11.11
N LEU A 56 -0.35 -6.51 -10.01
CA LEU A 56 0.89 -7.26 -9.97
C LEU A 56 0.63 -8.76 -10.09
N MET A 57 -0.42 -9.26 -9.44
CA MET A 57 -0.79 -10.66 -9.52
C MET A 57 -1.11 -11.08 -10.95
N ALA A 58 -1.79 -10.20 -11.69
CA ALA A 58 -2.14 -10.47 -13.07
C ALA A 58 -0.93 -10.41 -13.99
N LYS A 59 0.02 -9.51 -13.69
CA LYS A 59 1.19 -9.31 -14.54
C LYS A 59 2.31 -10.30 -14.26
N ASP A 60 2.57 -10.56 -12.98
CA ASP A 60 3.72 -11.39 -12.59
C ASP A 60 3.45 -11.96 -11.20
N ILE A 61 2.96 -13.21 -11.19
CA ILE A 61 2.55 -13.85 -9.94
C ILE A 61 3.73 -14.04 -8.98
N GLU A 62 4.93 -14.23 -9.51
CA GLU A 62 6.10 -14.43 -8.66
C GLU A 62 6.46 -13.14 -7.91
N ARG A 63 6.38 -12.00 -8.59
CA ARG A 63 6.62 -10.72 -7.95
C ARG A 63 5.55 -10.43 -6.91
N TYR A 64 4.31 -10.79 -7.21
CA TYR A 64 3.20 -10.63 -6.26
C TYR A 64 3.48 -11.42 -4.99
N ARG A 65 3.85 -12.69 -5.14
CA ARG A 65 4.14 -13.55 -3.99
C ARG A 65 5.32 -13.01 -3.18
N ALA A 66 6.35 -12.53 -3.87
CA ALA A 66 7.54 -12.00 -3.21
C ALA A 66 7.20 -10.78 -2.37
N ILE A 67 6.40 -9.85 -2.91
CA ILE A 67 6.10 -8.62 -2.17
C ILE A 67 5.18 -8.88 -0.98
N ILE A 68 4.19 -9.75 -1.10
CA ILE A 68 3.32 -10.03 0.04
C ILE A 68 4.07 -10.76 1.14
N ALA A 69 5.01 -11.64 0.78
CA ALA A 69 5.84 -12.32 1.77
C ALA A 69 6.77 -11.33 2.46
N LYS A 70 7.40 -10.45 1.68
CA LYS A 70 8.36 -9.48 2.21
C LYS A 70 7.72 -8.51 3.17
N LEU A 71 6.52 -8.04 2.86
CA LEU A 71 5.84 -7.03 3.67
C LEU A 71 4.86 -7.62 4.68
N GLY A 72 4.67 -8.94 4.65
CA GLY A 72 3.74 -9.58 5.55
C GLY A 72 2.29 -9.17 5.30
N ILE A 73 1.97 -8.89 4.05
CA ILE A 73 0.63 -8.45 3.69
C ILE A 73 -0.29 -9.67 3.54
N ARG A 74 -1.47 -9.55 4.12
CA ARG A 74 -2.53 -10.54 3.92
C ARG A 74 -3.56 -9.92 3.00
N LYS A 75 -3.78 -10.59 1.93
CA LYS A 75 -4.72 -10.08 0.96
C LYS A 75 -6.18 -10.32 1.33
#